data_03b03072a412c9bc84dbf2142d767970
#
_entry.id   03b03072a412c9bc84dbf2142d767970
#
_cell.length_a   1.000
_cell.length_b   1.000
_cell.length_c   1.000
_cell.angle_alpha   90.00
_cell.angle_beta   90.00
_cell.angle_gamma   90.00
#
_symmetry.space_group_name_H-M   'P 1'
#
loop_
_entity.id
_entity.type
_entity.pdbx_description
1 polymer ?
#
loop_
_entity_poly.entity_id
_entity_poly.type
_entity_poly.pdbx_seq_one_letter_code
_entity_poly.pdbx_strand_id
1 'polypeptide(L)'
;MTWGVSDTGEAAQTVPGGDGPGAKVMAAERGEPARVVPAVRPLNPRVVALGGGHGLFASLSALRRVTRQVTAIVTVADDGGSSGRLRREFGVLPPGDLRMALAALCGDDAWGTTWSRVVQHRFTGNGGLGGHAVGNVLIVALWELLGDTVQGLDWVGRLLGAHGRVLPMASVPLDLAAEVEGADPARPGQLSIVRGQAACASTTGRVRSVSLIPADPPACPEAVAAIRDADWVVLGPGSWFTSVLPHLLVPELADALITTRARRLVALNLVPQAGETEGFSPHTHLEVLADHAPELTVDIVLADRRAAGGSAAQLEKAAGLLGGRLMLADLAMRDGSPRHDPRQLAGAFAEIFEGE
;
A
#
# COMPACT_ATOMS: atom_id res chain seq x y z
N MET A 1 55.10 12.63 -6.14
CA MET A 1 55.91 11.85 -5.19
C MET A 1 55.64 10.38 -5.49
N THR A 2 56.65 9.77 -6.11
CA THR A 2 56.76 8.40 -6.57
C THR A 2 57.41 7.53 -5.50
N TRP A 3 56.91 6.35 -5.26
CA TRP A 3 57.63 5.20 -4.66
C TRP A 3 56.78 3.96 -5.06
N GLY A 4 57.24 2.92 -5.71
CA GLY A 4 58.53 2.28 -5.82
C GLY A 4 58.28 0.81 -5.68
N VAL A 5 58.41 0.05 -6.81
CA VAL A 5 58.28 -1.40 -6.96
C VAL A 5 59.51 -2.05 -6.33
N SER A 6 59.36 -3.21 -5.67
CA SER A 6 60.44 -4.17 -5.56
C SER A 6 59.94 -5.59 -5.63
N ASP A 7 60.46 -6.25 -6.62
CA ASP A 7 60.38 -7.64 -7.06
C ASP A 7 61.53 -8.42 -6.40
N THR A 8 61.29 -9.66 -6.00
CA THR A 8 62.27 -10.79 -5.86
C THR A 8 61.43 -12.04 -5.63
N GLY A 9 61.41 -13.09 -6.44
CA GLY A 9 62.49 -13.81 -7.09
C GLY A 9 62.63 -15.22 -6.49
N GLU A 10 62.21 -16.21 -7.26
CA GLU A 10 62.77 -17.58 -7.38
C GLU A 10 62.97 -18.51 -6.18
N ALA A 11 62.44 -19.73 -6.21
CA ALA A 11 63.20 -20.95 -6.57
C ALA A 11 62.33 -22.21 -6.64
N ALA A 12 62.48 -22.90 -7.75
CA ALA A 12 61.97 -24.23 -7.99
C ALA A 12 62.91 -25.29 -7.39
N GLN A 13 62.36 -26.41 -6.88
CA GLN A 13 63.09 -27.66 -6.71
C GLN A 13 62.28 -28.87 -7.10
N THR A 14 62.89 -29.69 -7.90
CA THR A 14 62.44 -30.91 -8.58
C THR A 14 62.73 -32.18 -7.76
N VAL A 15 61.76 -33.08 -7.74
CA VAL A 15 61.69 -34.59 -7.84
C VAL A 15 62.87 -35.47 -7.33
N PRO A 16 62.66 -36.67 -6.75
CA PRO A 16 62.40 -37.86 -7.62
C PRO A 16 61.38 -38.89 -7.09
N GLY A 17 61.00 -39.78 -8.03
CA GLY A 17 60.02 -40.79 -7.96
C GLY A 17 60.40 -42.10 -7.21
N GLY A 18 59.40 -42.95 -7.03
CA GLY A 18 59.52 -44.29 -6.48
C GLY A 18 58.33 -45.16 -6.87
N ASP A 19 58.63 -46.25 -7.57
CA ASP A 19 57.69 -47.23 -8.13
C ASP A 19 57.03 -48.16 -7.10
N GLY A 20 55.77 -48.54 -7.41
CA GLY A 20 55.11 -49.82 -7.35
C GLY A 20 54.52 -50.31 -6.05
N PRO A 21 53.76 -51.43 -6.00
CA PRO A 21 52.71 -51.86 -6.90
C PRO A 21 51.35 -52.16 -6.21
N GLY A 22 50.31 -52.22 -7.00
CA GLY A 22 49.18 -53.11 -6.67
C GLY A 22 48.14 -52.60 -5.68
N ALA A 23 47.14 -51.90 -6.11
CA ALA A 23 45.93 -51.69 -5.37
C ALA A 23 44.69 -52.14 -6.15
N LYS A 24 43.97 -53.05 -5.50
CA LYS A 24 42.68 -53.61 -5.87
C LYS A 24 41.68 -52.49 -6.18
N VAL A 25 41.01 -52.62 -7.30
CA VAL A 25 39.82 -51.79 -7.65
C VAL A 25 38.72 -52.21 -6.70
N MET A 26 38.43 -51.36 -5.73
CA MET A 26 37.16 -51.38 -4.97
C MET A 26 36.16 -50.56 -5.75
N ALA A 27 35.03 -51.20 -6.08
CA ALA A 27 33.88 -50.55 -6.73
C ALA A 27 33.37 -49.42 -5.82
N ALA A 28 33.41 -48.21 -6.32
CA ALA A 28 32.77 -47.05 -5.69
C ALA A 28 31.25 -47.21 -5.79
N GLU A 29 30.62 -47.37 -4.63
CA GLU A 29 29.16 -47.24 -4.47
C GLU A 29 28.76 -45.85 -5.00
N ARG A 30 27.84 -45.86 -5.97
CA ARG A 30 27.21 -44.61 -6.46
C ARG A 30 26.32 -44.07 -5.36
N GLY A 31 26.84 -43.12 -4.63
CA GLY A 31 26.04 -42.32 -3.73
C GLY A 31 24.92 -41.62 -4.52
N GLU A 32 23.69 -41.73 -4.04
CA GLU A 32 22.54 -40.95 -4.56
C GLU A 32 22.93 -39.48 -4.63
N PRO A 33 22.48 -38.74 -5.68
CA PRO A 33 22.72 -37.31 -5.75
C PRO A 33 22.02 -36.66 -4.57
N ALA A 34 22.77 -35.92 -3.76
CA ALA A 34 22.25 -35.13 -2.67
C ALA A 34 21.09 -34.25 -3.21
N ARG A 35 19.90 -34.40 -2.64
CA ARG A 35 18.76 -33.51 -2.91
C ARG A 35 19.25 -32.09 -2.63
N VAL A 36 19.40 -31.31 -3.69
CA VAL A 36 19.61 -29.87 -3.58
C VAL A 36 18.31 -29.30 -2.99
N VAL A 37 18.31 -29.08 -1.68
CA VAL A 37 17.27 -28.28 -1.03
C VAL A 37 17.36 -26.90 -1.67
N PRO A 38 16.34 -26.41 -2.36
CA PRO A 38 16.39 -25.07 -2.92
C PRO A 38 16.64 -24.10 -1.76
N ALA A 39 17.65 -23.25 -1.90
CA ALA A 39 17.94 -22.20 -0.94
C ALA A 39 16.67 -21.36 -0.80
N VAL A 40 16.07 -21.38 0.38
CA VAL A 40 14.95 -20.50 0.71
C VAL A 40 15.46 -19.08 0.55
N ARG A 41 15.10 -18.41 -0.54
CA ARG A 41 15.37 -16.98 -0.72
C ARG A 41 14.69 -16.27 0.44
N PRO A 42 15.39 -15.40 1.17
CA PRO A 42 14.71 -14.55 2.14
C PRO A 42 13.60 -13.80 1.39
N LEU A 43 12.37 -13.99 1.81
CA LEU A 43 11.20 -13.36 1.21
C LEU A 43 11.36 -11.84 1.35
N ASN A 44 11.53 -11.18 0.25
CA ASN A 44 11.50 -9.72 0.13
C ASN A 44 10.58 -9.38 -1.05
N PRO A 45 9.27 -9.73 -0.94
CA PRO A 45 8.33 -9.56 -2.04
C PRO A 45 8.16 -8.09 -2.39
N ARG A 46 7.93 -7.82 -3.67
CA ARG A 46 7.49 -6.50 -4.16
C ARG A 46 6.01 -6.35 -3.84
N VAL A 47 5.69 -5.45 -2.94
CA VAL A 47 4.33 -5.23 -2.48
C VAL A 47 3.84 -3.86 -2.89
N VAL A 48 2.71 -3.83 -3.58
CA VAL A 48 1.97 -2.60 -3.86
C VAL A 48 0.81 -2.50 -2.87
N ALA A 49 0.67 -1.36 -2.19
CA ALA A 49 -0.45 -1.08 -1.31
C ALA A 49 -1.27 0.10 -1.84
N LEU A 50 -2.57 -0.09 -2.02
CA LEU A 50 -3.51 0.91 -2.53
C LEU A 50 -4.44 1.41 -1.43
N GLY A 51 -4.67 2.72 -1.41
CA GLY A 51 -5.57 3.34 -0.45
C GLY A 51 -5.29 4.83 -0.23
N GLY A 52 -5.70 5.32 0.93
CA GLY A 52 -5.48 6.71 1.37
C GLY A 52 -5.58 6.82 2.89
N GLY A 53 -5.25 7.99 3.42
CA GLY A 53 -5.44 8.35 4.81
C GLY A 53 -4.82 7.43 5.84
N HIS A 54 -5.53 7.25 6.96
CA HIS A 54 -5.05 6.48 8.10
C HIS A 54 -5.03 4.96 7.84
N GLY A 55 -5.90 4.46 6.97
CA GLY A 55 -5.93 3.04 6.63
C GLY A 55 -4.65 2.62 5.91
N LEU A 56 -4.31 3.33 4.84
CA LEU A 56 -3.07 3.09 4.11
C LEU A 56 -1.84 3.34 4.99
N PHE A 57 -1.88 4.36 5.87
CA PHE A 57 -0.82 4.60 6.86
C PHE A 57 -0.54 3.35 7.72
N ALA A 58 -1.59 2.68 8.20
CA ALA A 58 -1.43 1.46 8.99
C ALA A 58 -0.81 0.31 8.17
N SER A 59 -1.31 0.08 6.93
CA SER A 59 -0.75 -0.93 6.02
C SER A 59 0.71 -0.67 5.71
N LEU A 60 1.09 0.55 5.35
CA LEU A 60 2.48 0.90 5.02
C LEU A 60 3.40 0.77 6.23
N SER A 61 2.94 1.19 7.42
CA SER A 61 3.67 1.03 8.67
C SER A 61 3.91 -0.45 9.03
N ALA A 62 3.00 -1.33 8.62
CA ALA A 62 3.16 -2.77 8.77
C ALA A 62 4.07 -3.36 7.67
N LEU A 63 3.81 -3.05 6.40
CA LEU A 63 4.52 -3.62 5.25
C LEU A 63 6.02 -3.29 5.27
N ARG A 64 6.43 -2.07 5.65
CA ARG A 64 7.85 -1.70 5.75
C ARG A 64 8.63 -2.51 6.78
N ARG A 65 7.94 -3.25 7.67
CA ARG A 65 8.54 -4.19 8.64
C ARG A 65 8.71 -5.59 8.05
N VAL A 66 7.99 -5.91 6.98
CA VAL A 66 7.97 -7.22 6.33
C VAL A 66 8.86 -7.25 5.09
N THR A 67 8.84 -6.18 4.29
CA THR A 67 9.61 -6.09 3.04
C THR A 67 10.20 -4.70 2.87
N ARG A 68 11.30 -4.61 2.10
CA ARG A 68 11.91 -3.34 1.69
C ARG A 68 11.41 -2.84 0.34
N GLN A 69 10.62 -3.63 -0.36
CA GLN A 69 10.12 -3.35 -1.69
C GLN A 69 8.63 -2.99 -1.66
N VAL A 70 8.31 -1.90 -0.97
CA VAL A 70 6.95 -1.37 -0.83
C VAL A 70 6.73 -0.21 -1.78
N THR A 71 5.64 -0.25 -2.55
CA THR A 71 5.13 0.90 -3.31
C THR A 71 3.73 1.21 -2.85
N ALA A 72 3.50 2.45 -2.40
CA ALA A 72 2.18 2.96 -2.09
C ALA A 72 1.58 3.64 -3.32
N ILE A 73 0.37 3.25 -3.72
CA ILE A 73 -0.44 3.97 -4.71
C ILE A 73 -1.56 4.67 -3.97
N VAL A 74 -1.57 5.99 -4.03
CA VAL A 74 -2.34 6.83 -3.12
C VAL A 74 -3.45 7.57 -3.83
N THR A 75 -4.63 7.58 -3.23
CA THR A 75 -5.79 8.36 -3.69
C THR A 75 -5.49 9.86 -3.73
N VAL A 76 -5.88 10.53 -4.80
CA VAL A 76 -5.66 11.97 -5.04
C VAL A 76 -6.97 12.72 -5.25
N ALA A 77 -7.98 12.40 -4.43
CA ALA A 77 -9.29 13.03 -4.46
C ALA A 77 -9.58 13.90 -3.22
N ASP A 78 -8.61 14.10 -2.29
CA ASP A 78 -8.77 14.89 -1.06
C ASP A 78 -9.01 16.37 -1.39
N ASP A 79 -10.16 16.88 -0.99
CA ASP A 79 -10.58 18.28 -1.15
C ASP A 79 -10.63 19.04 0.18
N GLY A 80 -10.25 18.39 1.28
CA GLY A 80 -10.35 18.92 2.64
C GLY A 80 -9.11 19.66 3.14
N GLY A 81 -9.30 20.46 4.17
CA GLY A 81 -8.26 21.08 4.99
C GLY A 81 -7.09 21.72 4.21
N SER A 82 -5.86 21.34 4.57
CA SER A 82 -4.63 21.83 3.95
C SER A 82 -4.49 21.40 2.48
N SER A 83 -4.84 20.14 2.18
CA SER A 83 -4.77 19.59 0.81
C SER A 83 -5.69 20.35 -0.15
N GLY A 84 -6.95 20.50 0.23
CA GLY A 84 -7.92 21.18 -0.61
C GLY A 84 -7.58 22.66 -0.84
N ARG A 85 -6.97 23.34 0.15
CA ARG A 85 -6.51 24.73 -0.03
C ARG A 85 -5.39 24.81 -1.08
N LEU A 86 -4.34 23.98 -0.91
CA LEU A 86 -3.19 23.96 -1.83
C LEU A 86 -3.62 23.53 -3.24
N ARG A 87 -4.48 22.50 -3.35
CA ARG A 87 -5.02 22.08 -4.63
C ARG A 87 -5.73 23.20 -5.37
N ARG A 88 -6.58 24.00 -4.68
CA ARG A 88 -7.31 25.12 -5.30
C ARG A 88 -6.40 26.29 -5.66
N GLU A 89 -5.39 26.56 -4.83
CA GLU A 89 -4.48 27.70 -5.02
C GLU A 89 -3.47 27.45 -6.16
N PHE A 90 -2.92 26.25 -6.23
CA PHE A 90 -1.82 25.89 -7.15
C PHE A 90 -2.25 25.00 -8.31
N GLY A 91 -3.49 24.49 -8.34
CA GLY A 91 -3.95 23.59 -9.39
C GLY A 91 -3.27 22.21 -9.41
N VAL A 92 -2.71 21.79 -8.27
CA VAL A 92 -1.92 20.55 -8.12
C VAL A 92 -2.74 19.40 -7.55
N LEU A 93 -2.16 18.19 -7.54
CA LEU A 93 -2.70 17.05 -6.80
C LEU A 93 -2.81 17.38 -5.30
N PRO A 94 -3.81 16.82 -4.58
CA PRO A 94 -3.91 16.99 -3.14
C PRO A 94 -2.75 16.25 -2.43
N PRO A 95 -1.86 16.95 -1.70
CA PRO A 95 -0.66 16.33 -1.14
C PRO A 95 -0.89 15.56 0.18
N GLY A 96 -2.09 15.62 0.78
CA GLY A 96 -2.34 15.17 2.14
C GLY A 96 -2.10 13.69 2.36
N ASP A 97 -2.74 12.83 1.58
CA ASP A 97 -2.61 11.38 1.69
C ASP A 97 -1.24 10.90 1.20
N LEU A 98 -0.67 11.55 0.18
CA LEU A 98 0.71 11.31 -0.29
C LEU A 98 1.72 11.59 0.83
N ARG A 99 1.58 12.72 1.53
CA ARG A 99 2.40 13.05 2.72
C ARG A 99 2.22 12.00 3.82
N MET A 100 0.99 11.54 4.07
CA MET A 100 0.74 10.52 5.09
C MET A 100 1.41 9.19 4.73
N ALA A 101 1.36 8.78 3.47
CA ALA A 101 2.05 7.59 2.99
C ALA A 101 3.58 7.72 3.15
N LEU A 102 4.17 8.84 2.77
CA LEU A 102 5.59 9.13 2.98
C LEU A 102 5.97 9.05 4.47
N ALA A 103 5.17 9.65 5.35
CA ALA A 103 5.40 9.60 6.79
C ALA A 103 5.30 8.18 7.37
N ALA A 104 4.40 7.33 6.84
CA ALA A 104 4.26 5.93 7.25
C ALA A 104 5.48 5.07 6.87
N LEU A 105 6.16 5.43 5.79
CA LEU A 105 7.34 4.74 5.29
C LEU A 105 8.65 5.22 5.93
N CYS A 106 8.63 6.26 6.77
CA CYS A 106 9.80 6.67 7.56
C CYS A 106 10.25 5.56 8.49
N GLY A 107 11.58 5.46 8.71
CA GLY A 107 12.16 4.49 9.64
C GLY A 107 11.77 4.74 11.11
N ASP A 108 12.06 3.74 11.96
CA ASP A 108 11.85 3.84 13.42
C ASP A 108 13.10 4.44 14.15
N ASP A 109 14.12 4.82 13.40
CA ASP A 109 15.33 5.49 13.91
C ASP A 109 15.05 6.97 14.26
N ALA A 110 16.04 7.64 14.81
CA ALA A 110 15.92 9.05 15.22
C ALA A 110 15.62 9.98 14.03
N TRP A 111 16.20 9.71 12.85
CA TRP A 111 15.96 10.48 11.64
C TRP A 111 14.52 10.30 11.16
N GLY A 112 14.08 9.05 10.93
CA GLY A 112 12.75 8.74 10.45
C GLY A 112 11.66 9.22 11.41
N THR A 113 11.83 9.02 12.71
CA THR A 113 10.89 9.51 13.74
C THR A 113 10.78 11.03 13.73
N THR A 114 11.90 11.74 13.64
CA THR A 114 11.91 13.21 13.61
C THR A 114 11.23 13.73 12.36
N TRP A 115 11.63 13.24 11.20
CA TRP A 115 11.09 13.73 9.93
C TRP A 115 9.63 13.34 9.71
N SER A 116 9.20 12.16 10.14
CA SER A 116 7.78 11.80 10.15
C SER A 116 6.94 12.80 10.94
N ARG A 117 7.44 13.25 12.09
CA ARG A 117 6.77 14.28 12.91
C ARG A 117 6.81 15.65 12.24
N VAL A 118 7.93 16.04 11.65
CA VAL A 118 8.09 17.34 10.96
C VAL A 118 7.12 17.45 9.80
N VAL A 119 7.05 16.46 8.91
CA VAL A 119 6.15 16.53 7.75
C VAL A 119 4.69 16.49 8.13
N GLN A 120 4.35 15.90 9.27
CA GLN A 120 2.98 15.88 9.79
C GLN A 120 2.64 17.09 10.66
N HIS A 121 3.64 17.89 11.06
CA HIS A 121 3.41 19.08 11.85
C HIS A 121 2.50 20.06 11.11
N ARG A 122 1.48 20.55 11.81
CA ARG A 122 0.57 21.60 11.30
C ARG A 122 0.89 22.91 11.98
N PHE A 123 1.05 23.96 11.19
CA PHE A 123 1.26 25.30 11.73
C PHE A 123 0.05 25.74 12.56
N THR A 124 0.32 26.25 13.74
CA THR A 124 -0.68 26.91 14.59
C THR A 124 -0.72 28.39 14.23
N GLY A 125 -1.89 28.99 14.28
CA GLY A 125 -2.08 30.41 14.00
C GLY A 125 -3.15 30.67 12.96
N ASN A 126 -3.51 31.96 12.80
CA ASN A 126 -4.63 32.42 11.97
C ASN A 126 -4.17 33.06 10.65
N GLY A 127 -2.86 33.03 10.34
CA GLY A 127 -2.30 33.54 9.08
C GLY A 127 -2.40 32.55 7.93
N GLY A 128 -1.87 32.89 6.78
CA GLY A 128 -1.91 32.07 5.56
C GLY A 128 -1.38 30.64 5.72
N LEU A 129 -0.34 30.43 6.57
CA LEU A 129 0.19 29.12 6.88
C LEU A 129 -0.63 28.34 7.92
N GLY A 130 -1.54 28.99 8.65
CA GLY A 130 -2.31 28.36 9.72
C GLY A 130 -3.07 27.12 9.23
N GLY A 131 -2.88 25.98 9.92
CA GLY A 131 -3.46 24.69 9.60
C GLY A 131 -2.82 23.94 8.40
N HIS A 132 -1.85 24.54 7.68
CA HIS A 132 -1.09 23.80 6.69
C HIS A 132 -0.13 22.81 7.35
N ALA A 133 -0.02 21.60 6.77
CA ALA A 133 1.00 20.64 7.16
C ALA A 133 2.31 20.99 6.44
N VAL A 134 3.44 20.94 7.16
CA VAL A 134 4.77 21.21 6.61
C VAL A 134 5.05 20.37 5.36
N GLY A 135 4.78 19.06 5.43
CA GLY A 135 5.02 18.16 4.32
C GLY A 135 4.13 18.43 3.10
N ASN A 136 2.90 18.94 3.30
CA ASN A 136 2.07 19.35 2.16
C ASN A 136 2.70 20.52 1.40
N VAL A 137 3.18 21.52 2.13
CA VAL A 137 3.86 22.68 1.53
C VAL A 137 5.19 22.26 0.87
N LEU A 138 5.95 21.39 1.49
CA LEU A 138 7.20 20.85 0.93
C LEU A 138 6.97 20.09 -0.38
N ILE A 139 5.95 19.23 -0.44
CA ILE A 139 5.59 18.47 -1.65
C ILE A 139 5.23 19.43 -2.78
N VAL A 140 4.35 20.41 -2.52
CA VAL A 140 3.92 21.38 -3.54
C VAL A 140 5.11 22.20 -4.03
N ALA A 141 5.98 22.69 -3.16
CA ALA A 141 7.17 23.43 -3.53
C ALA A 141 8.10 22.62 -4.46
N LEU A 142 8.26 21.33 -4.23
CA LEU A 142 9.05 20.46 -5.12
C LEU A 142 8.34 20.22 -6.45
N TRP A 143 7.03 20.11 -6.47
CA TRP A 143 6.27 20.01 -7.72
C TRP A 143 6.39 21.26 -8.59
N GLU A 144 6.31 22.46 -8.00
CA GLU A 144 6.52 23.71 -8.72
C GLU A 144 7.97 23.84 -9.25
N LEU A 145 8.95 23.44 -8.44
CA LEU A 145 10.36 23.54 -8.82
C LEU A 145 10.75 22.55 -9.94
N LEU A 146 10.23 21.33 -9.90
CA LEU A 146 10.65 20.22 -10.76
C LEU A 146 9.73 20.01 -11.97
N GLY A 147 8.48 20.48 -11.89
CA GLY A 147 7.46 20.27 -12.93
C GLY A 147 7.02 18.80 -13.09
N ASP A 148 7.42 17.91 -12.17
CA ASP A 148 7.13 16.48 -12.20
C ASP A 148 6.67 15.99 -10.82
N THR A 149 5.46 15.44 -10.79
CA THR A 149 4.80 15.02 -9.55
C THR A 149 5.52 13.83 -8.90
N VAL A 150 5.86 12.82 -9.69
CA VAL A 150 6.50 11.59 -9.21
C VAL A 150 7.92 11.87 -8.75
N GLN A 151 8.67 12.64 -9.53
CA GLN A 151 10.02 13.05 -9.17
C GLN A 151 10.03 13.87 -7.86
N GLY A 152 9.06 14.77 -7.67
CA GLY A 152 8.91 15.53 -6.42
C GLY A 152 8.68 14.63 -5.21
N LEU A 153 7.81 13.62 -5.34
CA LEU A 153 7.57 12.62 -4.28
C LEU A 153 8.82 11.76 -4.02
N ASP A 154 9.54 11.34 -5.04
CA ASP A 154 10.78 10.58 -4.91
C ASP A 154 11.85 11.38 -4.14
N TRP A 155 11.95 12.70 -4.37
CA TRP A 155 12.85 13.58 -3.61
C TRP A 155 12.45 13.71 -2.14
N VAL A 156 11.16 13.88 -1.86
CA VAL A 156 10.68 13.86 -0.48
C VAL A 156 10.98 12.52 0.19
N GLY A 157 10.70 11.40 -0.50
CA GLY A 157 11.00 10.06 -0.01
C GLY A 157 12.48 9.89 0.37
N ARG A 158 13.40 10.37 -0.47
CA ARG A 158 14.86 10.36 -0.20
C ARG A 158 15.22 11.21 1.02
N LEU A 159 14.67 12.43 1.11
CA LEU A 159 14.87 13.32 2.26
C LEU A 159 14.46 12.66 3.57
N LEU A 160 13.31 11.96 3.56
CA LEU A 160 12.76 11.31 4.73
C LEU A 160 13.44 9.97 5.07
N GLY A 161 14.29 9.44 4.19
CA GLY A 161 14.81 8.07 4.30
C GLY A 161 13.69 7.03 4.27
N ALA A 162 12.66 7.23 3.44
CA ALA A 162 11.49 6.36 3.36
C ALA A 162 11.86 4.95 2.89
N HIS A 163 11.31 3.94 3.54
CA HIS A 163 11.47 2.53 3.19
C HIS A 163 10.38 2.09 2.19
N GLY A 164 10.43 2.64 0.98
CA GLY A 164 9.47 2.39 -0.08
C GLY A 164 9.24 3.62 -0.95
N ARG A 165 8.37 3.49 -1.92
CA ARG A 165 8.03 4.53 -2.90
C ARG A 165 6.57 4.94 -2.76
N VAL A 166 6.25 6.20 -3.02
CA VAL A 166 4.89 6.74 -2.99
C VAL A 166 4.55 7.32 -4.34
N LEU A 167 3.45 6.87 -4.93
CA LEU A 167 2.96 7.25 -6.23
C LEU A 167 1.49 7.72 -6.13
N PRO A 168 1.07 8.71 -6.90
CA PRO A 168 -0.35 9.05 -7.02
C PRO A 168 -1.08 8.00 -7.87
N MET A 169 -2.36 7.79 -7.62
CA MET A 169 -3.17 6.88 -8.44
C MET A 169 -3.46 7.43 -9.84
N ALA A 170 -3.47 8.74 -10.00
CA ALA A 170 -3.75 9.44 -11.26
C ALA A 170 -2.80 10.62 -11.44
N SER A 171 -2.60 11.04 -12.70
CA SER A 171 -1.73 12.14 -13.06
C SER A 171 -2.42 13.52 -12.97
N VAL A 172 -3.71 13.54 -12.68
CA VAL A 172 -4.53 14.75 -12.55
C VAL A 172 -5.30 14.77 -11.24
N PRO A 173 -5.64 15.95 -10.70
CA PRO A 173 -6.51 16.05 -9.53
C PRO A 173 -7.89 15.46 -9.82
N LEU A 174 -8.43 14.72 -8.87
CA LEU A 174 -9.72 14.06 -8.99
C LEU A 174 -10.73 14.65 -8.01
N ASP A 175 -11.99 14.77 -8.42
CA ASP A 175 -13.10 14.94 -7.52
C ASP A 175 -13.86 13.61 -7.40
N LEU A 176 -14.39 13.35 -6.22
CA LEU A 176 -15.23 12.20 -5.94
C LEU A 176 -16.69 12.66 -5.93
N ALA A 177 -17.57 11.90 -6.58
CA ALA A 177 -19.00 12.05 -6.47
C ALA A 177 -19.62 10.73 -6.03
N ALA A 178 -20.55 10.78 -5.07
CA ALA A 178 -21.28 9.64 -4.57
C ALA A 178 -22.77 9.78 -4.85
N GLU A 179 -23.41 8.70 -5.29
CA GLU A 179 -24.86 8.57 -5.24
C GLU A 179 -25.26 8.11 -3.84
N VAL A 180 -26.02 8.93 -3.15
CA VAL A 180 -26.39 8.72 -1.76
C VAL A 180 -27.90 8.69 -1.62
N GLU A 181 -28.41 7.61 -1.07
CA GLU A 181 -29.82 7.48 -0.71
C GLU A 181 -30.06 8.06 0.69
N GLY A 182 -31.04 8.95 0.80
CA GLY A 182 -31.38 9.56 2.08
C GLY A 182 -30.36 10.61 2.58
N ALA A 183 -29.60 11.22 1.69
CA ALA A 183 -28.73 12.35 2.04
C ALA A 183 -29.53 13.56 2.57
N ASP A 184 -30.78 13.72 2.11
CA ASP A 184 -31.75 14.67 2.67
C ASP A 184 -32.66 13.93 3.66
N PRO A 185 -32.58 14.25 4.97
CA PRO A 185 -33.44 13.60 5.98
C PRO A 185 -34.95 13.80 5.73
N ALA A 186 -35.34 14.88 5.03
CA ALA A 186 -36.72 15.13 4.67
C ALA A 186 -37.23 14.20 3.53
N ARG A 187 -36.32 13.54 2.81
CA ARG A 187 -36.59 12.65 1.66
C ARG A 187 -35.74 11.38 1.72
N PRO A 188 -35.96 10.49 2.70
CA PRO A 188 -35.05 9.38 3.02
C PRO A 188 -34.92 8.32 1.91
N GLY A 189 -35.85 8.25 0.95
CA GLY A 189 -35.78 7.33 -0.20
C GLY A 189 -35.24 7.97 -1.49
N GLN A 190 -34.86 9.26 -1.45
CA GLN A 190 -34.37 9.93 -2.65
C GLN A 190 -32.87 9.73 -2.84
N LEU A 191 -32.42 9.41 -4.06
CA LEU A 191 -31.04 9.47 -4.48
C LEU A 191 -30.60 10.92 -4.71
N SER A 192 -29.45 11.28 -4.21
CA SER A 192 -28.82 12.58 -4.35
C SER A 192 -27.35 12.42 -4.69
N ILE A 193 -26.81 13.33 -5.49
CA ILE A 193 -25.36 13.35 -5.79
C ILE A 193 -24.66 14.23 -4.75
N VAL A 194 -23.77 13.63 -3.98
CA VAL A 194 -22.88 14.32 -3.03
C VAL A 194 -21.50 14.41 -3.69
N ARG A 195 -20.93 15.62 -3.79
CA ARG A 195 -19.62 15.86 -4.41
C ARG A 195 -18.58 16.25 -3.38
N GLY A 196 -17.37 15.78 -3.60
CA GLY A 196 -16.20 16.00 -2.73
C GLY A 196 -15.98 14.87 -1.73
N GLN A 197 -14.71 14.49 -1.54
CA GLN A 197 -14.33 13.40 -0.66
C GLN A 197 -14.77 13.65 0.79
N ALA A 198 -14.54 14.86 1.29
CA ALA A 198 -14.92 15.22 2.66
C ALA A 198 -16.45 15.18 2.87
N ALA A 199 -17.24 15.62 1.89
CA ALA A 199 -18.68 15.57 1.95
C ALA A 199 -19.21 14.13 1.85
N CYS A 200 -18.64 13.31 0.98
CA CYS A 200 -18.98 11.88 0.88
C CYS A 200 -18.69 11.13 2.19
N ALA A 201 -17.51 11.37 2.80
CA ALA A 201 -17.10 10.74 4.05
C ALA A 201 -17.94 11.17 5.27
N SER A 202 -18.68 12.27 5.18
CA SER A 202 -19.52 12.80 6.27
C SER A 202 -21.03 12.75 5.98
N THR A 203 -21.43 12.10 4.88
CA THR A 203 -22.87 12.00 4.54
C THR A 203 -23.63 11.14 5.56
N THR A 204 -24.86 11.50 5.85
CA THR A 204 -25.75 10.74 6.73
C THR A 204 -26.58 9.69 5.99
N GLY A 205 -26.59 9.73 4.66
CA GLY A 205 -27.28 8.78 3.82
C GLY A 205 -26.45 7.53 3.51
N ARG A 206 -27.06 6.57 2.84
CA ARG A 206 -26.40 5.34 2.39
C ARG A 206 -25.75 5.58 1.04
N VAL A 207 -24.42 5.47 0.96
CA VAL A 207 -23.68 5.50 -0.32
C VAL A 207 -24.05 4.25 -1.14
N ARG A 208 -24.50 4.47 -2.36
CA ARG A 208 -24.87 3.41 -3.32
C ARG A 208 -23.75 3.15 -4.32
N SER A 209 -23.19 4.20 -4.86
CA SER A 209 -22.08 4.13 -5.83
C SER A 209 -21.20 5.36 -5.71
N VAL A 210 -19.98 5.26 -6.22
CA VAL A 210 -19.04 6.37 -6.34
C VAL A 210 -18.53 6.47 -7.76
N SER A 211 -18.20 7.69 -8.17
CA SER A 211 -17.60 7.98 -9.46
C SER A 211 -16.52 9.04 -9.33
N LEU A 212 -15.61 9.11 -10.31
CA LEU A 212 -14.56 10.10 -10.38
C LEU A 212 -14.90 11.21 -11.39
N ILE A 213 -14.39 12.39 -11.13
CA ILE A 213 -14.46 13.53 -12.05
C ILE A 213 -13.04 14.04 -12.27
N PRO A 214 -12.49 13.95 -13.50
CA PRO A 214 -13.11 13.41 -14.72
C PRO A 214 -13.42 11.91 -14.62
N ALA A 215 -14.33 11.40 -15.47
CA ALA A 215 -14.79 10.01 -15.40
C ALA A 215 -13.71 9.00 -15.80
N ASP A 216 -12.87 9.33 -16.76
CA ASP A 216 -11.77 8.49 -17.25
C ASP A 216 -10.43 9.21 -17.02
N PRO A 217 -9.97 9.32 -15.77
CA PRO A 217 -8.74 10.05 -15.48
C PRO A 217 -7.52 9.23 -15.93
N PRO A 218 -6.47 9.86 -16.45
CA PRO A 218 -5.22 9.18 -16.78
C PRO A 218 -4.57 8.65 -15.51
N ALA A 219 -4.23 7.38 -15.47
CA ALA A 219 -3.46 6.80 -14.37
C ALA A 219 -2.04 7.37 -14.32
N CYS A 220 -1.41 7.30 -13.16
CA CYS A 220 0.04 7.48 -13.06
C CYS A 220 0.74 6.26 -13.72
N PRO A 221 1.56 6.44 -14.78
CA PRO A 221 2.17 5.33 -15.50
C PRO A 221 3.06 4.46 -14.59
N GLU A 222 3.77 5.07 -13.64
CA GLU A 222 4.61 4.38 -12.67
C GLU A 222 3.78 3.53 -11.71
N ALA A 223 2.56 3.95 -11.39
CA ALA A 223 1.64 3.16 -10.56
C ALA A 223 1.15 1.91 -11.30
N VAL A 224 0.79 2.05 -12.57
CA VAL A 224 0.42 0.92 -13.45
C VAL A 224 1.58 -0.07 -13.57
N ALA A 225 2.79 0.44 -13.82
CA ALA A 225 4.00 -0.38 -13.92
C ALA A 225 4.28 -1.12 -12.59
N ALA A 226 4.14 -0.44 -11.45
CA ALA A 226 4.34 -1.05 -10.14
C ALA A 226 3.37 -2.20 -9.87
N ILE A 227 2.09 -2.07 -10.23
CA ILE A 227 1.08 -3.15 -10.09
C ILE A 227 1.47 -4.36 -10.94
N ARG A 228 1.88 -4.14 -12.20
CA ARG A 228 2.24 -5.22 -13.12
C ARG A 228 3.51 -5.97 -12.71
N ASP A 229 4.41 -5.29 -11.99
CA ASP A 229 5.69 -5.85 -11.52
C ASP A 229 5.63 -6.39 -10.08
N ALA A 230 4.51 -6.23 -9.38
CA ALA A 230 4.33 -6.67 -8.00
C ALA A 230 4.27 -8.21 -7.87
N ASP A 231 4.65 -8.69 -6.70
CA ASP A 231 4.37 -10.06 -6.25
C ASP A 231 3.04 -10.10 -5.46
N TRP A 232 2.75 -9.01 -4.74
CA TRP A 232 1.51 -8.83 -3.98
C TRP A 232 0.92 -7.44 -4.18
N VAL A 233 -0.40 -7.39 -4.25
CA VAL A 233 -1.19 -6.17 -4.22
C VAL A 233 -2.09 -6.20 -2.99
N VAL A 234 -2.05 -5.15 -2.17
CA VAL A 234 -2.84 -5.00 -0.94
C VAL A 234 -3.83 -3.86 -1.14
N LEU A 235 -5.14 -4.14 -1.06
CA LEU A 235 -6.21 -3.17 -1.07
C LEU A 235 -6.69 -2.92 0.36
N GLY A 236 -6.61 -1.67 0.81
CA GLY A 236 -7.04 -1.26 2.16
C GLY A 236 -6.05 -1.67 3.29
N PRO A 237 -6.52 -1.58 4.55
CA PRO A 237 -7.81 -1.05 4.98
C PRO A 237 -7.94 0.45 4.72
N GLY A 238 -9.11 1.00 4.96
CA GLY A 238 -9.38 2.43 4.83
C GLY A 238 -10.81 2.73 4.40
N SER A 239 -11.10 4.01 4.21
CA SER A 239 -12.37 4.49 3.68
C SER A 239 -12.73 3.76 2.39
N TRP A 240 -13.83 2.99 2.43
CA TRP A 240 -14.13 2.06 1.35
C TRP A 240 -14.44 2.78 0.06
N PHE A 241 -15.38 3.72 0.12
CA PHE A 241 -15.82 4.48 -1.04
C PHE A 241 -14.89 5.63 -1.43
N THR A 242 -14.17 6.19 -0.47
CA THR A 242 -13.37 7.40 -0.72
C THR A 242 -11.88 7.15 -0.86
N SER A 243 -11.38 5.94 -0.48
CA SER A 243 -9.95 5.64 -0.52
C SER A 243 -9.59 4.31 -1.18
N VAL A 244 -10.45 3.27 -1.10
CA VAL A 244 -10.15 1.94 -1.67
C VAL A 244 -10.73 1.80 -3.08
N LEU A 245 -12.05 1.93 -3.23
CA LEU A 245 -12.75 1.77 -4.51
C LEU A 245 -12.30 2.76 -5.60
N PRO A 246 -11.90 4.01 -5.28
CA PRO A 246 -11.46 4.95 -6.32
C PRO A 246 -10.33 4.44 -7.22
N HIS A 247 -9.46 3.56 -6.73
CA HIS A 247 -8.41 2.96 -7.56
C HIS A 247 -8.96 2.08 -8.68
N LEU A 248 -10.11 1.43 -8.45
CA LEU A 248 -10.80 0.61 -9.44
C LEU A 248 -11.64 1.42 -10.44
N LEU A 249 -11.78 2.73 -10.18
CA LEU A 249 -12.48 3.67 -11.07
C LEU A 249 -11.52 4.41 -12.02
N VAL A 250 -10.21 4.18 -11.90
CA VAL A 250 -9.20 4.64 -12.86
C VAL A 250 -8.97 3.51 -13.86
N PRO A 251 -9.37 3.64 -15.14
CA PRO A 251 -9.44 2.51 -16.07
C PRO A 251 -8.15 1.72 -16.21
N GLU A 252 -7.03 2.41 -16.37
CA GLU A 252 -5.71 1.76 -16.54
C GLU A 252 -5.22 1.06 -15.26
N LEU A 253 -5.59 1.58 -14.06
CA LEU A 253 -5.30 0.89 -12.79
C LEU A 253 -6.20 -0.33 -12.61
N ALA A 254 -7.49 -0.21 -12.94
CA ALA A 254 -8.43 -1.33 -12.89
C ALA A 254 -7.96 -2.48 -13.80
N ASP A 255 -7.59 -2.18 -15.06
CA ASP A 255 -7.01 -3.16 -15.98
C ASP A 255 -5.76 -3.81 -15.37
N ALA A 256 -4.82 -3.01 -14.85
CA ALA A 256 -3.62 -3.53 -14.25
C ALA A 256 -3.92 -4.43 -13.04
N LEU A 257 -4.88 -4.06 -12.18
CA LEU A 257 -5.29 -4.84 -11.02
C LEU A 257 -5.98 -6.16 -11.38
N ILE A 258 -6.77 -6.17 -12.46
CA ILE A 258 -7.46 -7.35 -12.95
C ILE A 258 -6.48 -8.32 -13.63
N THR A 259 -5.57 -7.80 -14.46
CA THR A 259 -4.70 -8.59 -15.33
C THR A 259 -3.34 -8.96 -14.73
N THR A 260 -2.94 -8.34 -13.61
CA THR A 260 -1.65 -8.64 -12.96
C THR A 260 -1.56 -10.09 -12.52
N ARG A 261 -0.33 -10.62 -12.55
CA ARG A 261 0.01 -11.94 -11.96
C ARG A 261 0.24 -11.86 -10.45
N ALA A 262 0.31 -10.65 -9.89
CA ALA A 262 0.45 -10.46 -8.47
C ALA A 262 -0.74 -11.06 -7.73
N ARG A 263 -0.51 -11.60 -6.54
CA ARG A 263 -1.57 -12.02 -5.64
C ARG A 263 -2.24 -10.80 -5.01
N ARG A 264 -3.52 -10.87 -4.81
CA ARG A 264 -4.35 -9.77 -4.31
C ARG A 264 -4.86 -10.08 -2.93
N LEU A 265 -4.56 -9.19 -2.01
CA LEU A 265 -5.01 -9.22 -0.63
C LEU A 265 -5.95 -8.05 -0.37
N VAL A 266 -7.12 -8.31 0.17
CA VAL A 266 -8.03 -7.28 0.69
C VAL A 266 -7.96 -7.29 2.21
N ALA A 267 -7.57 -6.17 2.82
CA ALA A 267 -7.58 -5.98 4.26
C ALA A 267 -8.82 -5.20 4.67
N LEU A 268 -9.69 -5.80 5.48
CA LEU A 268 -10.95 -5.19 5.89
C LEU A 268 -10.77 -4.22 7.06
N ASN A 269 -11.68 -3.27 7.17
CA ASN A 269 -11.79 -2.37 8.31
C ASN A 269 -12.20 -3.13 9.58
N LEU A 270 -11.75 -2.63 10.74
CA LEU A 270 -12.12 -3.20 12.05
C LEU A 270 -13.56 -2.89 12.44
N VAL A 271 -14.07 -1.75 12.00
CA VAL A 271 -15.42 -1.27 12.25
C VAL A 271 -15.95 -0.58 11.00
N PRO A 272 -17.28 -0.56 10.79
CA PRO A 272 -17.89 0.30 9.79
C PRO A 272 -17.53 1.77 10.05
N GLN A 273 -17.36 2.53 8.97
CA GLN A 273 -17.03 3.95 9.05
C GLN A 273 -18.30 4.77 9.01
N ALA A 274 -18.45 5.66 10.00
CA ALA A 274 -19.55 6.61 10.04
C ALA A 274 -19.59 7.44 8.74
N GLY A 275 -20.78 7.61 8.18
CA GLY A 275 -21.00 8.36 6.95
C GLY A 275 -20.75 7.57 5.65
N GLU A 276 -19.92 6.52 5.65
CA GLU A 276 -19.64 5.74 4.43
C GLU A 276 -20.25 4.34 4.45
N THR A 277 -19.88 3.57 5.47
CA THR A 277 -20.24 2.15 5.57
C THR A 277 -21.02 1.86 6.85
N GLU A 278 -21.71 2.86 7.39
CA GLU A 278 -22.57 2.68 8.56
C GLU A 278 -23.62 1.59 8.28
N GLY A 279 -23.74 0.64 9.21
CA GLY A 279 -24.62 -0.51 9.06
C GLY A 279 -24.09 -1.64 8.16
N PHE A 280 -22.88 -1.49 7.57
CA PHE A 280 -22.27 -2.59 6.82
C PHE A 280 -21.79 -3.68 7.78
N SER A 281 -22.07 -4.91 7.38
CA SER A 281 -21.36 -6.06 7.92
C SER A 281 -20.00 -6.23 7.19
N PRO A 282 -19.05 -6.98 7.75
CA PRO A 282 -17.77 -7.20 7.06
C PRO A 282 -17.89 -7.76 5.65
N HIS A 283 -18.85 -8.67 5.40
CA HIS A 283 -19.05 -9.26 4.06
C HIS A 283 -19.65 -8.28 3.05
N THR A 284 -20.43 -7.29 3.48
CA THR A 284 -20.99 -6.25 2.59
C THR A 284 -19.90 -5.44 1.89
N HIS A 285 -18.73 -5.25 2.52
CA HIS A 285 -17.59 -4.60 1.86
C HIS A 285 -17.12 -5.39 0.64
N LEU A 286 -17.12 -6.73 0.70
CA LEU A 286 -16.73 -7.59 -0.41
C LEU A 286 -17.78 -7.62 -1.51
N GLU A 287 -19.06 -7.60 -1.13
CA GLU A 287 -20.18 -7.51 -2.09
C GLU A 287 -20.08 -6.20 -2.90
N VAL A 288 -19.85 -5.07 -2.22
CA VAL A 288 -19.66 -3.78 -2.88
C VAL A 288 -18.40 -3.78 -3.77
N LEU A 289 -17.32 -4.46 -3.35
CA LEU A 289 -16.13 -4.61 -4.19
C LEU A 289 -16.45 -5.39 -5.47
N ALA A 290 -17.18 -6.51 -5.36
CA ALA A 290 -17.60 -7.32 -6.50
C ALA A 290 -18.52 -6.55 -7.46
N ASP A 291 -19.41 -5.72 -6.94
CA ASP A 291 -20.30 -4.87 -7.75
C ASP A 291 -19.53 -3.80 -8.54
N HIS A 292 -18.47 -3.23 -7.95
CA HIS A 292 -17.65 -2.19 -8.60
C HIS A 292 -16.59 -2.75 -9.55
N ALA A 293 -16.12 -3.97 -9.31
CA ALA A 293 -15.08 -4.62 -10.10
C ALA A 293 -15.38 -6.12 -10.26
N PRO A 294 -16.38 -6.49 -11.06
CA PRO A 294 -16.85 -7.90 -11.16
C PRO A 294 -15.79 -8.85 -11.74
N GLU A 295 -14.82 -8.34 -12.46
CA GLU A 295 -13.70 -9.14 -13.02
C GLU A 295 -12.52 -9.27 -12.06
N LEU A 296 -12.51 -8.54 -10.95
CA LEU A 296 -11.43 -8.59 -9.98
C LEU A 296 -11.51 -9.88 -9.15
N THR A 297 -10.44 -10.66 -9.18
CA THR A 297 -10.27 -11.79 -8.27
C THR A 297 -9.40 -11.40 -7.09
N VAL A 298 -9.62 -12.03 -5.95
CA VAL A 298 -8.85 -11.81 -4.71
C VAL A 298 -8.32 -13.15 -4.23
N ASP A 299 -7.08 -13.23 -3.81
CA ASP A 299 -6.50 -14.48 -3.27
C ASP A 299 -6.77 -14.62 -1.77
N ILE A 300 -6.65 -13.51 -1.03
CA ILE A 300 -6.82 -13.50 0.43
C ILE A 300 -7.68 -12.31 0.87
N VAL A 301 -8.61 -12.58 1.74
CA VAL A 301 -9.33 -11.56 2.53
C VAL A 301 -8.83 -11.65 3.97
N LEU A 302 -8.16 -10.60 4.44
CA LEU A 302 -7.68 -10.48 5.82
C LEU A 302 -8.67 -9.68 6.65
N ALA A 303 -9.14 -10.27 7.74
CA ALA A 303 -10.09 -9.63 8.66
C ALA A 303 -9.67 -9.84 10.12
N ASP A 304 -10.04 -8.87 10.97
CA ASP A 304 -9.87 -9.03 12.40
C ASP A 304 -10.86 -10.07 12.95
N ARG A 305 -10.36 -10.97 13.80
CA ARG A 305 -11.14 -12.06 14.39
C ARG A 305 -12.34 -11.59 15.19
N ARG A 306 -12.20 -10.48 15.92
CA ARG A 306 -13.30 -9.91 16.72
C ARG A 306 -14.29 -9.15 15.84
N ALA A 307 -13.80 -8.42 14.85
CA ALA A 307 -14.65 -7.71 13.89
C ALA A 307 -15.48 -8.68 13.03
N ALA A 308 -14.91 -9.82 12.63
CA ALA A 308 -15.65 -10.87 11.92
C ALA A 308 -16.74 -11.49 12.79
N GLY A 309 -16.48 -11.70 14.09
CA GLY A 309 -17.48 -12.17 15.06
C GLY A 309 -18.33 -13.34 14.58
N GLY A 310 -19.64 -13.24 14.75
CA GLY A 310 -20.62 -14.25 14.29
C GLY A 310 -20.83 -14.30 12.77
N SER A 311 -20.24 -13.39 11.99
CA SER A 311 -20.38 -13.32 10.52
C SER A 311 -19.22 -13.98 9.74
N ALA A 312 -18.33 -14.71 10.40
CA ALA A 312 -17.18 -15.35 9.75
C ALA A 312 -17.58 -16.28 8.58
N ALA A 313 -18.63 -17.05 8.72
CA ALA A 313 -19.12 -17.94 7.64
C ALA A 313 -19.64 -17.18 6.42
N GLN A 314 -20.36 -16.05 6.63
CA GLN A 314 -20.82 -15.20 5.54
C GLN A 314 -19.63 -14.49 4.87
N LEU A 315 -18.64 -14.07 5.67
CA LEU A 315 -17.44 -13.44 5.17
C LEU A 315 -16.59 -14.42 4.35
N GLU A 316 -16.47 -15.67 4.79
CA GLU A 316 -15.79 -16.73 4.02
C GLU A 316 -16.48 -17.01 2.69
N LYS A 317 -17.82 -17.08 2.72
CA LYS A 317 -18.61 -17.23 1.49
C LYS A 317 -18.38 -16.05 0.53
N ALA A 318 -18.40 -14.82 1.03
CA ALA A 318 -18.16 -13.62 0.22
C ALA A 318 -16.72 -13.58 -0.34
N ALA A 319 -15.71 -13.97 0.44
CA ALA A 319 -14.35 -14.14 -0.05
C ALA A 319 -14.26 -15.18 -1.17
N GLY A 320 -14.94 -16.33 -1.00
CA GLY A 320 -15.02 -17.39 -2.02
C GLY A 320 -15.67 -16.95 -3.33
N LEU A 321 -16.63 -16.02 -3.31
CA LEU A 321 -17.23 -15.44 -4.53
C LEU A 321 -16.24 -14.58 -5.32
N LEU A 322 -15.25 -14.00 -4.66
CA LEU A 322 -14.14 -13.28 -5.29
C LEU A 322 -12.96 -14.20 -5.66
N GLY A 323 -13.09 -15.53 -5.45
CA GLY A 323 -12.05 -16.52 -5.72
C GLY A 323 -11.03 -16.70 -4.59
N GLY A 324 -11.19 -16.00 -3.46
CA GLY A 324 -10.23 -15.97 -2.37
C GLY A 324 -10.61 -16.81 -1.16
N ARG A 325 -9.69 -16.85 -0.19
CA ARG A 325 -9.90 -17.46 1.13
C ARG A 325 -9.87 -16.40 2.24
N LEU A 326 -10.62 -16.66 3.30
CA LEU A 326 -10.61 -15.81 4.48
C LEU A 326 -9.43 -16.17 5.41
N MET A 327 -8.73 -15.15 5.87
CA MET A 327 -7.76 -15.26 6.95
C MET A 327 -8.19 -14.37 8.13
N LEU A 328 -8.31 -14.96 9.32
CA LEU A 328 -8.67 -14.26 10.55
C LEU A 328 -7.44 -14.12 11.46
N ALA A 329 -7.08 -12.90 11.80
CA ALA A 329 -5.99 -12.58 12.73
C ALA A 329 -6.44 -11.56 13.77
N ASP A 330 -5.68 -11.40 14.85
CA ASP A 330 -5.89 -10.31 15.80
C ASP A 330 -5.15 -9.07 15.26
N LEU A 331 -5.90 -8.08 14.78
CA LEU A 331 -5.35 -6.93 14.06
C LEU A 331 -5.53 -5.60 14.80
N ALA A 332 -6.42 -5.56 15.81
CA ALA A 332 -6.80 -4.34 16.51
C ALA A 332 -5.75 -3.93 17.55
N MET A 333 -5.65 -2.60 17.75
CA MET A 333 -4.91 -2.05 18.88
C MET A 333 -5.46 -2.58 20.21
N ARG A 334 -4.58 -2.79 21.19
CA ARG A 334 -4.96 -3.28 22.54
C ARG A 334 -5.60 -2.20 23.41
N ASP A 335 -5.54 -0.94 23.00
CA ASP A 335 -6.12 0.21 23.71
C ASP A 335 -7.64 0.34 23.51
N GLY A 336 -8.26 -0.57 22.75
CA GLY A 336 -9.70 -0.55 22.43
C GLY A 336 -10.08 0.44 21.32
N SER A 337 -9.12 1.17 20.75
CA SER A 337 -9.40 2.04 19.61
C SER A 337 -9.69 1.22 18.35
N PRO A 338 -10.54 1.73 17.43
CA PRO A 338 -10.86 1.05 16.18
C PRO A 338 -9.73 1.25 15.14
N ARG A 339 -8.49 1.02 15.55
CA ARG A 339 -7.30 1.18 14.70
C ARG A 339 -6.55 -0.14 14.61
N HIS A 340 -6.01 -0.42 13.43
CA HIS A 340 -5.09 -1.54 13.25
C HIS A 340 -3.79 -1.30 14.01
N ASP A 341 -3.31 -2.35 14.68
CA ASP A 341 -1.96 -2.38 15.24
C ASP A 341 -0.96 -2.72 14.13
N PRO A 342 -0.01 -1.82 13.77
CA PRO A 342 0.93 -2.09 12.70
C PRO A 342 1.83 -3.31 12.95
N ARG A 343 2.05 -3.72 14.20
CA ARG A 343 2.84 -4.92 14.53
C ARG A 343 2.04 -6.19 14.31
N GLN A 344 0.78 -6.21 14.74
CA GLN A 344 -0.13 -7.33 14.50
C GLN A 344 -0.39 -7.51 13.01
N LEU A 345 -0.63 -6.40 12.30
CA LEU A 345 -0.84 -6.40 10.85
C LEU A 345 0.42 -6.87 10.10
N ALA A 346 1.62 -6.47 10.55
CA ALA A 346 2.89 -6.96 9.99
C ALA A 346 3.06 -8.47 10.18
N GLY A 347 2.70 -9.01 11.35
CA GLY A 347 2.71 -10.45 11.60
C GLY A 347 1.78 -11.21 10.64
N ALA A 348 0.55 -10.70 10.44
CA ALA A 348 -0.39 -11.30 9.50
C ALA A 348 0.11 -11.24 8.04
N PHE A 349 0.69 -10.11 7.62
CA PHE A 349 1.29 -10.00 6.28
C PHE A 349 2.48 -10.94 6.10
N ALA A 350 3.35 -11.07 7.10
CA ALA A 350 4.48 -12.00 7.03
C ALA A 350 3.99 -13.44 6.89
N GLU A 351 3.02 -13.87 7.71
CA GLU A 351 2.42 -15.21 7.61
C GLU A 351 1.81 -15.48 6.22
N ILE A 352 1.10 -14.48 5.65
CA ILE A 352 0.51 -14.59 4.31
C ILE A 352 1.58 -14.72 3.23
N PHE A 353 2.64 -13.91 3.31
CA PHE A 353 3.68 -13.89 2.27
C PHE A 353 4.66 -15.08 2.37
N GLU A 354 4.81 -15.68 3.56
CA GLU A 354 5.66 -16.85 3.81
C GLU A 354 4.94 -18.18 3.58
N GLY A 355 3.64 -18.22 3.82
CA GLY A 355 2.84 -19.46 3.80
C GLY A 355 2.51 -19.95 2.38
N GLU A 356 3.10 -19.34 1.38
CA GLU A 356 2.85 -19.57 -0.03
C GLU A 356 4.12 -19.49 -0.87
#